data_765dbddd62ffc068230173991476788d
#
_entry.id   765dbddd62ffc068230173991476788d
#
_cell.length_a   1.000
_cell.length_b   1.000
_cell.length_c   1.000
_cell.angle_alpha   90.00
_cell.angle_beta   90.00
_cell.angle_gamma   90.00
#
_symmetry.space_group_name_H-M   'P 1'
#
loop_
_entity.id
_entity.type
_entity.pdbx_description
1 polymer ?
#
loop_
_entity_poly.entity_id
_entity_poly.type
_entity_poly.pdbx_seq_one_letter_code
_entity_poly.pdbx_strand_id
1 'polypeptide(L)'
;MNNNNNDDEKKKTNEFERYLPIANIGRIIKKNLPNEVKLSRDAKETFQECVSEFISFITSEASDRCNSEKRKTINGEDILYAMNNLGFEKYTPILKIYLDKFRESQKIVDGKENENNEEFIKENNKE
;
A
#
# COMPACT_ATOMS: atom_id res chain seq x y z
N MET A 1 -28.66 24.39 22.24
CA MET A 1 -28.00 23.22 22.84
C MET A 1 -28.20 22.02 21.92
N ASN A 2 -27.31 21.74 21.00
CA ASN A 2 -27.23 20.45 20.26
C ASN A 2 -26.23 20.49 19.09
N ASN A 3 -24.99 20.95 19.32
CA ASN A 3 -23.96 20.93 18.26
C ASN A 3 -22.75 20.03 18.56
N ASN A 4 -22.78 19.28 19.67
CA ASN A 4 -21.62 18.46 20.07
C ASN A 4 -21.61 17.04 19.47
N ASN A 5 -22.75 16.54 18.96
CA ASN A 5 -22.83 15.18 18.45
C ASN A 5 -22.28 15.02 17.02
N ASN A 6 -22.30 16.08 16.23
CA ASN A 6 -21.82 16.04 14.84
C ASN A 6 -20.29 16.09 14.72
N ASP A 7 -19.62 16.72 15.68
CA ASP A 7 -18.15 16.81 15.68
C ASP A 7 -17.50 15.52 16.20
N ASP A 8 -18.14 14.84 17.12
CA ASP A 8 -17.68 13.54 17.61
C ASP A 8 -17.88 12.41 16.59
N GLU A 9 -18.98 12.43 15.84
CA GLU A 9 -19.20 11.49 14.73
C GLU A 9 -18.24 11.73 13.56
N LYS A 10 -17.98 12.98 13.19
CA LYS A 10 -16.97 13.33 12.18
C LYS A 10 -15.56 12.95 12.62
N LYS A 11 -15.24 13.07 13.89
CA LYS A 11 -13.95 12.66 14.43
C LYS A 11 -13.77 11.14 14.40
N LYS A 12 -14.83 10.39 14.72
CA LYS A 12 -14.83 8.92 14.64
C LYS A 12 -14.72 8.42 13.19
N THR A 13 -15.42 9.02 12.24
CA THR A 13 -15.31 8.65 10.82
C THR A 13 -13.91 8.93 10.27
N ASN A 14 -13.28 10.04 10.61
CA ASN A 14 -11.90 10.34 10.23
C ASN A 14 -10.86 9.39 10.85
N GLU A 15 -11.11 8.87 12.04
CA GLU A 15 -10.23 7.86 12.65
C GLU A 15 -10.37 6.50 11.95
N PHE A 16 -11.58 6.11 11.55
CA PHE A 16 -11.81 4.85 10.82
C PHE A 16 -11.23 4.86 9.40
N GLU A 17 -11.19 6.00 8.73
CA GLU A 17 -10.58 6.15 7.41
C GLU A 17 -9.05 5.99 7.42
N ARG A 18 -8.41 6.17 8.58
CA ARG A 18 -6.96 5.96 8.79
C ARG A 18 -6.53 4.51 8.76
N TYR A 19 -7.45 3.58 9.02
CA TYR A 19 -7.12 2.18 9.24
C TYR A 19 -7.50 1.32 8.05
N LEU A 20 -6.69 0.28 7.80
CA LEU A 20 -7.10 -0.81 6.92
C LEU A 20 -8.31 -1.52 7.55
N PRO A 21 -9.29 -1.98 6.75
CA PRO A 21 -10.42 -2.73 7.27
C PRO A 21 -9.97 -3.96 8.05
N ILE A 22 -10.52 -4.16 9.24
CA ILE A 22 -10.13 -5.25 10.14
C ILE A 22 -10.32 -6.63 9.51
N ALA A 23 -11.32 -6.78 8.67
CA ALA A 23 -11.55 -8.02 7.92
C ALA A 23 -10.42 -8.33 6.93
N ASN A 24 -9.82 -7.32 6.30
CA ASN A 24 -8.69 -7.47 5.41
C ASN A 24 -7.43 -7.88 6.17
N ILE A 25 -7.18 -7.25 7.31
CA ILE A 25 -6.08 -7.59 8.21
C ILE A 25 -6.20 -9.04 8.68
N GLY A 26 -7.38 -9.44 9.14
CA GLY A 26 -7.66 -10.81 9.56
C GLY A 26 -7.40 -11.85 8.46
N ARG A 27 -7.76 -11.55 7.22
CA ARG A 27 -7.48 -12.44 6.07
C ARG A 27 -6.00 -12.58 5.76
N ILE A 28 -5.24 -11.49 5.82
CA ILE A 28 -3.78 -11.52 5.59
C ILE A 28 -3.10 -12.34 6.68
N ILE A 29 -3.44 -12.12 7.93
CA ILE A 29 -2.87 -12.82 9.07
C ILE A 29 -3.20 -14.32 9.00
N LYS A 30 -4.44 -14.66 8.70
CA LYS A 30 -4.91 -16.05 8.62
C LYS A 30 -4.15 -16.88 7.59
N LYS A 31 -3.70 -16.27 6.50
CA LYS A 31 -2.85 -16.96 5.49
C LYS A 31 -1.47 -17.37 6.03
N ASN A 32 -1.02 -16.74 7.11
CA ASN A 32 0.29 -16.96 7.71
C ASN A 32 0.22 -17.78 9.00
N LEU A 33 -0.97 -18.21 9.42
CA LEU A 33 -1.17 -19.00 10.63
C LEU A 33 -1.56 -20.44 10.29
N PRO A 34 -1.14 -21.41 11.12
CA PRO A 34 -1.69 -22.77 11.07
C PRO A 34 -3.21 -22.75 11.26
N ASN A 35 -3.92 -23.73 10.66
CA ASN A 35 -5.38 -23.79 10.70
C ASN A 35 -5.98 -23.86 12.12
N GLU A 36 -5.22 -24.44 13.05
CA GLU A 36 -5.64 -24.62 14.46
C GLU A 36 -5.49 -23.36 15.29
N VAL A 37 -4.70 -22.38 14.81
CA VAL A 37 -4.44 -21.13 15.53
C VAL A 37 -5.48 -20.10 15.15
N LYS A 38 -6.14 -19.54 16.15
CA LYS A 38 -7.12 -18.48 15.99
C LYS A 38 -6.52 -17.15 16.45
N LEU A 39 -6.92 -16.10 15.80
CA LEU A 39 -6.56 -14.74 16.16
C LEU A 39 -7.68 -14.10 16.99
N SER A 40 -7.36 -13.61 18.19
CA SER A 40 -8.30 -12.91 19.03
C SER A 40 -8.68 -11.54 18.44
N ARG A 41 -9.78 -10.96 18.91
CA ARG A 41 -10.23 -9.64 18.45
C ARG A 41 -9.24 -8.53 18.77
N ASP A 42 -8.72 -8.53 19.99
CA ASP A 42 -7.72 -7.54 20.42
C ASP A 42 -6.41 -7.66 19.63
N ALA A 43 -6.00 -8.87 19.24
CA ALA A 43 -4.86 -9.06 18.36
C ALA A 43 -5.10 -8.44 16.96
N LYS A 44 -6.28 -8.58 16.39
CA LYS A 44 -6.64 -7.94 15.12
C LYS A 44 -6.64 -6.43 15.21
N GLU A 45 -7.20 -5.88 16.28
CA GLU A 45 -7.22 -4.43 16.54
C GLU A 45 -5.80 -3.89 16.75
N THR A 46 -4.96 -4.63 17.46
CA THR A 46 -3.56 -4.27 17.67
C THR A 46 -2.79 -4.25 16.35
N PHE A 47 -2.98 -5.24 15.48
CA PHE A 47 -2.39 -5.22 14.15
C PHE A 47 -2.88 -4.06 13.29
N GLN A 48 -4.16 -3.72 13.38
CA GLN A 48 -4.73 -2.56 12.67
C GLN A 48 -4.01 -1.27 13.05
N GLU A 49 -3.78 -1.05 14.34
CA GLU A 49 -2.99 0.08 14.84
C GLU A 49 -1.53 0.03 14.38
N CYS A 50 -0.87 -1.11 14.54
CA CYS A 50 0.54 -1.30 14.13
C CYS A 50 0.75 -1.04 12.65
N VAL A 51 -0.11 -1.56 11.79
CA VAL A 51 -0.01 -1.38 10.33
C VAL A 51 -0.20 0.08 9.95
N SER A 52 -1.16 0.75 10.58
CA SER A 52 -1.45 2.17 10.36
C SER A 52 -0.25 3.05 10.74
N GLU A 53 0.31 2.81 11.91
CA GLU A 53 1.51 3.51 12.38
C GLU A 53 2.74 3.21 11.50
N PHE A 54 2.91 1.98 11.07
CA PHE A 54 3.98 1.60 10.16
C PHE A 54 3.89 2.36 8.84
N ILE A 55 2.71 2.39 8.22
CA ILE A 55 2.49 3.12 6.97
C ILE A 55 2.82 4.61 7.16
N SER A 56 2.32 5.24 8.20
CA SER A 56 2.57 6.65 8.49
C SER A 56 4.04 6.94 8.72
N PHE A 57 4.72 6.08 9.45
CA PHE A 57 6.14 6.22 9.79
C PHE A 57 7.04 6.13 8.54
N ILE A 58 6.84 5.11 7.74
CA ILE A 58 7.59 4.92 6.50
C ILE A 58 7.28 6.01 5.47
N THR A 59 6.02 6.38 5.31
CA THR A 59 5.59 7.40 4.35
C THR A 59 6.16 8.77 4.68
N SER A 60 6.24 9.13 5.95
CA SER A 60 6.83 10.39 6.39
C SER A 60 8.31 10.51 5.96
N GLU A 61 9.11 9.50 6.21
CA GLU A 61 10.53 9.46 5.79
C GLU A 61 10.67 9.45 4.27
N ALA A 62 9.85 8.68 3.58
CA ALA A 62 9.83 8.64 2.11
C ALA A 62 9.44 9.99 1.51
N SER A 63 8.51 10.70 2.13
CA SER A 63 8.10 12.05 1.75
C SER A 63 9.24 13.06 1.88
N ASP A 64 10.00 12.99 2.96
CA ASP A 64 11.15 13.87 3.16
C ASP A 64 12.22 13.69 2.08
N ARG A 65 12.51 12.46 1.69
CA ARG A 65 13.40 12.17 0.56
C ARG A 65 12.86 12.74 -0.74
N CYS A 66 11.59 12.48 -1.04
CA CYS A 66 10.93 12.97 -2.25
C CYS A 66 11.00 14.51 -2.33
N ASN A 67 10.71 15.20 -1.24
CA ASN A 67 10.77 16.66 -1.15
C ASN A 67 12.20 17.20 -1.30
N SER A 68 13.19 16.54 -0.71
CA SER A 68 14.60 16.94 -0.85
C SER A 68 15.11 16.87 -2.29
N GLU A 69 14.58 15.95 -3.07
CA GLU A 69 14.86 15.80 -4.50
C GLU A 69 13.90 16.60 -5.39
N LYS A 70 13.05 17.44 -4.82
CA LYS A 70 12.05 18.28 -5.51
C LYS A 70 11.10 17.49 -6.42
N ARG A 71 10.82 16.24 -6.04
CA ARG A 71 9.81 15.40 -6.70
C ARG A 71 8.47 15.54 -5.99
N LYS A 72 7.39 15.19 -6.68
CA LYS A 72 6.01 15.26 -6.16
C LYS A 72 5.35 13.89 -5.99
N THR A 73 6.02 12.82 -6.39
CA THR A 73 5.50 11.46 -6.34
C THR A 73 6.48 10.57 -5.59
N ILE A 74 5.98 9.91 -4.55
CA ILE A 74 6.71 8.86 -3.82
C ILE A 74 6.66 7.58 -4.65
N ASN A 75 7.81 7.00 -4.94
CA ASN A 75 7.92 5.73 -5.66
C ASN A 75 8.37 4.58 -4.73
N GLY A 76 8.49 3.38 -5.30
CA GLY A 76 8.89 2.20 -4.54
C GLY A 76 10.29 2.30 -3.94
N GLU A 77 11.23 2.91 -4.63
CA GLU A 77 12.59 3.15 -4.11
C GLU A 77 12.59 4.06 -2.89
N ASP A 78 11.72 5.06 -2.85
CA ASP A 78 11.59 5.95 -1.70
C ASP A 78 11.12 5.19 -0.45
N ILE A 79 10.22 4.23 -0.62
CA ILE A 79 9.76 3.35 0.46
C ILE A 79 10.88 2.45 0.95
N LEU A 80 11.64 1.82 0.06
CA LEU A 80 12.77 0.97 0.43
C LEU A 80 13.89 1.77 1.12
N TYR A 81 14.17 2.97 0.65
CA TYR A 81 15.10 3.89 1.29
C TYR A 81 14.65 4.25 2.71
N ALA A 82 13.38 4.61 2.89
CA ALA A 82 12.82 4.92 4.19
C ALA A 82 12.92 3.72 5.15
N MET A 83 12.62 2.52 4.68
CA MET A 83 12.76 1.30 5.46
C MET A 83 14.20 1.04 5.90
N ASN A 84 15.17 1.24 5.02
CA ASN A 84 16.59 1.13 5.37
C ASN A 84 16.98 2.12 6.46
N ASN A 85 16.57 3.38 6.34
CA ASN A 85 16.90 4.42 7.29
C ASN A 85 16.26 4.21 8.67
N LEU A 86 15.08 3.59 8.70
CA LEU A 86 14.28 3.43 9.91
C LEU A 86 14.48 2.07 10.61
N GLY A 87 15.47 1.30 10.20
CA GLY A 87 15.86 0.06 10.87
C GLY A 87 15.24 -1.22 10.31
N PHE A 88 14.59 -1.16 9.15
CA PHE A 88 13.96 -2.30 8.48
C PHE A 88 14.79 -2.85 7.31
N GLU A 89 16.10 -2.66 7.36
CA GLU A 89 17.03 -3.03 6.30
C GLU A 89 17.04 -4.53 5.99
N LYS A 90 16.64 -5.37 6.92
CA LYS A 90 16.55 -6.83 6.71
C LYS A 90 15.46 -7.24 5.72
N TYR A 91 14.45 -6.41 5.55
CA TYR A 91 13.33 -6.67 4.64
C TYR A 91 13.57 -6.15 3.22
N THR A 92 14.45 -5.18 3.06
CA THR A 92 14.59 -4.45 1.80
C THR A 92 15.19 -5.26 0.65
N PRO A 93 16.13 -6.22 0.83
CA PRO A 93 16.62 -7.02 -0.28
C PRO A 93 15.51 -7.84 -0.97
N ILE A 94 14.62 -8.45 -0.19
CA ILE A 94 13.48 -9.22 -0.72
C ILE A 94 12.46 -8.30 -1.39
N LEU A 95 12.15 -7.18 -0.78
CA LEU A 95 11.22 -6.20 -1.33
C LEU A 95 11.76 -5.54 -2.61
N LYS A 96 13.07 -5.36 -2.74
CA LYS A 96 13.71 -4.89 -3.96
C LYS A 96 13.50 -5.86 -5.13
N ILE A 97 13.67 -7.15 -4.88
CA ILE A 97 13.39 -8.20 -5.88
C ILE A 97 11.91 -8.17 -6.29
N TYR A 98 11.00 -8.04 -5.34
CA TYR A 98 9.57 -7.89 -5.60
C TYR A 98 9.27 -6.67 -6.48
N LEU A 99 9.84 -5.52 -6.13
CA LEU A 99 9.64 -4.27 -6.89
C LEU A 99 10.13 -4.40 -8.34
N ASP A 100 11.29 -4.99 -8.55
CA ASP A 100 11.85 -5.20 -9.88
C ASP A 100 10.96 -6.13 -10.72
N LYS A 101 10.51 -7.24 -10.14
CA LYS A 101 9.59 -8.17 -10.82
C LYS A 101 8.21 -7.57 -11.10
N PHE A 102 7.69 -6.80 -10.17
CA PHE A 102 6.42 -6.08 -10.36
C PHE A 102 6.50 -5.12 -11.55
N ARG A 103 7.57 -4.33 -11.64
CA ARG A 103 7.79 -3.41 -12.77
C ARG A 103 7.97 -4.12 -14.09
N GLU A 104 8.67 -5.24 -14.10
CA GLU A 104 8.83 -6.07 -15.29
C GLU A 104 7.49 -6.62 -15.76
N SER A 105 6.65 -7.12 -14.87
CA SER A 105 5.31 -7.61 -15.21
C SER A 105 4.40 -6.51 -15.75
N GLN A 106 4.47 -5.29 -15.23
CA GLN A 106 3.71 -4.14 -15.73
C GLN A 106 4.12 -3.78 -17.18
N LYS A 107 5.40 -3.78 -17.49
CA LYS A 107 5.88 -3.54 -18.86
C LYS A 107 5.32 -4.55 -19.87
N ILE A 108 5.17 -5.81 -19.47
CA ILE A 108 4.58 -6.86 -20.31
C ILE A 108 3.09 -6.60 -20.55
N VAL A 109 2.36 -6.17 -19.53
CA VAL A 109 0.93 -5.83 -19.65
C VAL A 109 0.74 -4.63 -20.57
N ASP A 110 1.47 -3.56 -20.32
CA ASP A 110 1.42 -2.33 -21.13
C ASP A 110 1.79 -2.61 -22.61
N GLY A 111 2.78 -3.47 -22.84
CA GLY A 111 3.17 -3.91 -24.18
C GLY A 111 2.06 -4.64 -24.92
N LYS A 112 1.37 -5.55 -24.26
CA LYS A 112 0.24 -6.31 -24.83
C LYS A 112 -0.97 -5.42 -25.14
N GLU A 113 -1.27 -4.47 -24.29
CA GLU A 113 -2.36 -3.50 -24.52
C GLU A 113 -2.07 -2.62 -25.74
N ASN A 114 -0.84 -2.20 -25.93
CA ASN A 114 -0.43 -1.42 -27.10
C ASN A 114 -0.51 -2.24 -28.40
N GLU A 115 -0.06 -3.49 -28.39
CA GLU A 115 -0.16 -4.39 -29.55
C GLU A 115 -1.62 -4.63 -29.96
N ASN A 116 -2.50 -4.89 -28.98
CA ASN A 116 -3.93 -5.09 -29.25
C ASN A 116 -4.60 -3.83 -29.82
N ASN A 117 -4.23 -2.65 -29.32
CA ASN A 117 -4.75 -1.38 -29.82
C ASN A 117 -4.27 -1.09 -31.24
N GLU A 118 -3.01 -1.38 -31.56
CA GLU A 118 -2.48 -1.22 -32.92
C GLU A 118 -3.14 -2.18 -33.91
N GLU A 119 -3.40 -3.42 -33.51
CA GLU A 119 -4.08 -4.41 -34.32
C GLU A 119 -5.53 -4.01 -34.60
N PHE A 120 -6.26 -3.52 -33.60
CA PHE A 120 -7.62 -3.00 -33.72
C PHE A 120 -7.70 -1.78 -34.65
N ILE A 121 -6.73 -0.88 -34.59
CA ILE A 121 -6.67 0.29 -35.49
C ILE A 121 -6.38 -0.13 -36.91
N LYS A 122 -5.51 -1.12 -37.12
CA LYS A 122 -5.19 -1.64 -38.47
C LYS A 122 -6.37 -2.35 -39.15
N GLU A 123 -7.18 -3.07 -38.36
CA GLU A 123 -8.38 -3.73 -38.88
C GLU A 123 -9.47 -2.73 -39.26
N ASN A 124 -9.68 -1.67 -38.49
CA ASN A 124 -10.68 -0.65 -38.74
C ASN A 124 -10.30 0.32 -39.88
N ASN A 125 -9.04 0.40 -40.25
CA ASN A 125 -8.56 1.24 -41.37
C ASN A 125 -8.49 0.50 -42.73
N LYS A 126 -8.93 -0.76 -42.78
CA LYS A 126 -8.96 -1.56 -44.02
C LYS A 126 -10.28 -1.48 -44.82
N GLU A 127 -11.24 -0.68 -44.32
CA GLU A 127 -12.46 -0.31 -45.06
C GLU A 127 -12.24 1.08 -45.70
#